data_076e2c3aa9741a206e0d3265e3d785b6
#
_entry.id   076e2c3aa9741a206e0d3265e3d785b6
#
_cell.length_a   1.000
_cell.length_b   1.000
_cell.length_c   1.000
_cell.angle_alpha   90.00
_cell.angle_beta   90.00
_cell.angle_gamma   90.00
#
_symmetry.space_group_name_H-M   'P 1'
#
loop_
_entity.id
_entity.type
_entity.pdbx_description
1 polymer ?
#
loop_
_entity_poly.entity_id
_entity_poly.type
_entity_poly.pdbx_seq_one_letter_code
_entity_poly.pdbx_strand_id
1 'polypeptide(L)'
;MQITRRDFMKISGAAVGGLALGGLGFDLAPMKAHAQQLKIRWAKETTTICPYCGVGCGLIVHTARDGSGKVINTEGDPDHPINQGSLCAKGASLYQLITGEGRMKKPLYRAPYSDKWKEISWDVALTEIAKRVKKSRDASFTAKNGQGQVVNRTNGIAHVGSAALDNEE
;
A
#
# COMPACT_ATOMS: atom_id res chain seq x y z
N MET A 1 1.69 -16.41 -38.12
CA MET A 1 2.20 -16.38 -36.73
C MET A 1 3.43 -15.49 -36.72
N GLN A 2 3.34 -14.27 -36.20
CA GLN A 2 4.49 -13.35 -36.18
C GLN A 2 5.26 -13.62 -34.89
N ILE A 3 6.50 -14.08 -35.02
CA ILE A 3 7.41 -14.30 -33.90
C ILE A 3 8.02 -12.95 -33.54
N THR A 4 7.85 -12.47 -32.29
CA THR A 4 8.47 -11.24 -31.83
C THR A 4 9.99 -11.44 -31.60
N ARG A 5 10.77 -10.34 -31.60
CA ARG A 5 12.21 -10.38 -31.27
C ARG A 5 12.46 -11.03 -29.89
N ARG A 6 11.58 -10.83 -28.96
CA ARG A 6 11.66 -11.42 -27.60
C ARG A 6 11.43 -12.93 -27.64
N ASP A 7 10.47 -13.40 -28.42
CA ASP A 7 10.19 -14.83 -28.55
C ASP A 7 11.33 -15.55 -29.30
N PHE A 8 11.90 -14.90 -30.30
CA PHE A 8 13.09 -15.39 -30.99
C PHE A 8 14.28 -15.54 -30.02
N MET A 9 14.56 -14.54 -29.20
CA MET A 9 15.64 -14.57 -28.19
C MET A 9 15.41 -15.65 -27.14
N LYS A 10 14.17 -15.87 -26.71
CA LYS A 10 13.83 -16.93 -25.75
C LYS A 10 14.01 -18.32 -26.35
N ILE A 11 13.55 -18.52 -27.60
CA ILE A 11 13.63 -19.81 -28.27
C ILE A 11 15.09 -20.15 -28.60
N SER A 12 15.84 -19.20 -29.16
CA SER A 12 17.24 -19.41 -29.53
C SER A 12 18.12 -19.58 -28.29
N GLY A 13 17.95 -18.78 -27.24
CA GLY A 13 18.70 -18.92 -25.99
C GLY A 13 18.43 -20.24 -25.26
N ALA A 14 17.18 -20.69 -25.24
CA ALA A 14 16.80 -21.95 -24.63
C ALA A 14 17.31 -23.16 -25.44
N ALA A 15 17.27 -23.09 -26.79
CA ALA A 15 17.73 -24.17 -27.64
C ALA A 15 19.26 -24.32 -27.60
N VAL A 16 20.00 -23.22 -27.74
CA VAL A 16 21.46 -23.24 -27.70
C VAL A 16 21.99 -23.57 -26.30
N GLY A 17 21.42 -22.96 -25.27
CA GLY A 17 21.81 -23.24 -23.88
C GLY A 17 21.49 -24.68 -23.46
N GLY A 18 20.32 -25.19 -23.84
CA GLY A 18 19.90 -26.55 -23.54
C GLY A 18 20.78 -27.62 -24.24
N LEU A 19 21.11 -27.40 -25.52
CA LEU A 19 22.00 -28.29 -26.26
C LEU A 19 23.43 -28.26 -25.74
N ALA A 20 23.94 -27.08 -25.41
CA ALA A 20 25.30 -26.94 -24.88
C ALA A 20 25.43 -27.59 -23.48
N LEU A 21 24.45 -27.41 -22.60
CA LEU A 21 24.46 -27.98 -21.26
C LEU A 21 24.19 -29.49 -21.28
N GLY A 22 23.27 -29.96 -22.14
CA GLY A 22 23.01 -31.38 -22.31
C GLY A 22 24.21 -32.12 -22.89
N GLY A 23 24.96 -31.51 -23.85
CA GLY A 23 26.20 -32.05 -24.40
C GLY A 23 27.37 -32.13 -23.40
N LEU A 24 27.32 -31.36 -22.32
CA LEU A 24 28.27 -31.39 -21.21
C LEU A 24 27.84 -32.32 -20.05
N GLY A 25 26.76 -33.13 -20.26
CA GLY A 25 26.25 -34.08 -19.25
C GLY A 25 25.47 -33.46 -18.09
N PHE A 26 25.07 -32.21 -18.20
CA PHE A 26 24.19 -31.61 -17.20
C PHE A 26 22.73 -32.07 -17.36
N ASP A 27 22.21 -32.74 -16.36
CA ASP A 27 20.80 -33.09 -16.30
C ASP A 27 19.94 -31.87 -15.91
N LEU A 28 19.12 -31.37 -16.85
CA LEU A 28 18.22 -30.25 -16.65
C LEU A 28 16.84 -30.65 -16.04
N ALA A 29 16.62 -31.96 -15.84
CA ALA A 29 15.36 -32.46 -15.24
C ALA A 29 15.08 -31.91 -13.84
N PRO A 30 16.09 -31.75 -12.92
CA PRO A 30 15.87 -31.13 -11.64
C PRO A 30 15.44 -29.66 -11.71
N MET A 31 15.89 -28.91 -12.72
CA MET A 31 15.51 -27.50 -12.88
C MET A 31 14.01 -27.32 -13.19
N LYS A 32 13.38 -28.28 -13.88
CA LYS A 32 11.93 -28.26 -14.11
C LYS A 32 11.12 -28.56 -12.87
N ALA A 33 11.65 -29.41 -11.97
CA ALA A 33 10.99 -29.75 -10.71
C ALA A 33 10.97 -28.61 -9.70
N HIS A 34 11.92 -27.67 -9.76
CA HIS A 34 12.01 -26.50 -8.89
C HIS A 34 11.34 -25.23 -9.45
N ALA A 35 10.74 -25.28 -10.64
CA ALA A 35 9.88 -24.21 -11.12
C ALA A 35 8.61 -24.14 -10.26
N GLN A 36 8.75 -23.65 -9.02
CA GLN A 36 7.62 -23.40 -8.13
C GLN A 36 6.64 -22.48 -8.85
N GLN A 37 5.37 -22.83 -8.78
CA GLN A 37 4.32 -21.95 -9.28
C GLN A 37 4.43 -20.62 -8.52
N LEU A 38 4.50 -19.51 -9.24
CA LEU A 38 4.53 -18.19 -8.63
C LEU A 38 3.34 -18.06 -7.68
N LYS A 39 3.59 -17.61 -6.44
CA LYS A 39 2.55 -17.42 -5.42
C LYS A 39 1.38 -16.58 -5.91
N ILE A 40 1.65 -15.66 -6.84
CA ILE A 40 0.67 -14.72 -7.40
C ILE A 40 -0.19 -15.30 -8.53
N ARG A 41 0.14 -16.48 -9.08
CA ARG A 41 -0.55 -17.06 -10.25
C ARG A 41 -2.07 -17.16 -10.09
N TRP A 42 -2.53 -17.39 -8.87
CA TRP A 42 -3.95 -17.53 -8.53
C TRP A 42 -4.42 -16.45 -7.55
N ALA A 43 -3.68 -15.37 -7.42
CA ALA A 43 -4.07 -14.25 -6.57
C ALA A 43 -5.20 -13.43 -7.22
N LYS A 44 -5.95 -12.72 -6.37
CA LYS A 44 -6.78 -11.60 -6.82
C LYS A 44 -5.90 -10.37 -6.84
N GLU A 45 -5.88 -9.67 -7.96
CA GLU A 45 -5.17 -8.41 -8.14
C GLU A 45 -6.10 -7.22 -7.87
N THR A 46 -5.56 -6.21 -7.23
CA THR A 46 -6.25 -4.94 -6.98
C THR A 46 -5.22 -3.82 -7.09
N THR A 47 -5.52 -2.84 -7.93
CA THR A 47 -4.67 -1.65 -8.09
C THR A 47 -4.94 -0.65 -6.97
N THR A 48 -3.89 0.05 -6.54
CA THR A 48 -3.95 1.10 -5.52
C THR A 48 -2.77 2.05 -5.64
N ILE A 49 -2.74 3.08 -4.81
CA ILE A 49 -1.66 4.07 -4.77
C ILE A 49 -0.78 3.82 -3.55
N CYS A 50 0.52 4.12 -3.67
CA CYS A 50 1.49 3.99 -2.60
C CYS A 50 1.23 5.03 -1.50
N PRO A 51 1.11 4.63 -0.21
CA PRO A 51 0.74 5.54 0.89
C PRO A 51 1.92 6.37 1.45
N TYR A 52 3.10 6.36 0.82
CA TYR A 52 4.27 6.95 1.44
C TYR A 52 4.54 8.42 1.08
N CYS A 53 4.22 8.84 -0.12
CA CYS A 53 4.49 10.24 -0.53
C CYS A 53 3.63 10.65 -1.72
N GLY A 54 3.50 11.96 -1.93
CA GLY A 54 2.73 12.58 -2.99
C GLY A 54 3.22 12.35 -4.43
N VAL A 55 4.15 11.39 -4.65
CA VAL A 55 4.49 10.92 -6.01
C VAL A 55 3.35 10.11 -6.61
N GLY A 56 2.54 9.43 -5.76
CA GLY A 56 1.38 8.69 -6.22
C GLY A 56 1.73 7.46 -7.07
N CYS A 57 2.77 6.70 -6.70
CA CYS A 57 3.13 5.49 -7.44
C CYS A 57 2.01 4.45 -7.41
N GLY A 58 1.61 3.93 -8.58
CA GLY A 58 0.66 2.83 -8.70
C GLY A 58 1.25 1.50 -8.23
N LEU A 59 0.42 0.75 -7.53
CA LEU A 59 0.73 -0.57 -6.97
C LEU A 59 -0.30 -1.59 -7.39
N ILE A 60 0.13 -2.84 -7.57
CA ILE A 60 -0.73 -4.01 -7.63
C ILE A 60 -0.60 -4.77 -6.32
N VAL A 61 -1.71 -4.97 -5.64
CA VAL A 61 -1.80 -5.78 -4.42
C VAL A 61 -2.39 -7.14 -4.77
N HIS A 62 -1.65 -8.19 -4.47
CA HIS A 62 -2.07 -9.57 -4.66
C HIS A 62 -2.63 -10.13 -3.35
N THR A 63 -3.87 -10.57 -3.37
CA THR A 63 -4.54 -11.18 -2.21
C THR A 63 -4.89 -12.63 -2.48
N ALA A 64 -4.89 -13.44 -1.42
CA ALA A 64 -5.31 -14.84 -1.50
C ALA A 64 -6.78 -14.94 -1.92
N ARG A 65 -7.12 -15.94 -2.75
CA ARG A 65 -8.49 -16.20 -3.20
C ARG A 65 -9.31 -17.09 -2.26
N ASP A 66 -8.78 -17.41 -1.09
CA ASP A 66 -9.41 -18.22 -0.06
C ASP A 66 -10.47 -17.47 0.77
N GLY A 67 -10.78 -16.23 0.42
CA GLY A 67 -11.69 -15.37 1.15
C GLY A 67 -11.09 -14.71 2.40
N SER A 68 -9.85 -15.00 2.75
CA SER A 68 -9.18 -14.40 3.91
C SER A 68 -8.81 -12.93 3.73
N GLY A 69 -8.74 -12.46 2.48
CA GLY A 69 -8.21 -11.13 2.15
C GLY A 69 -6.72 -10.95 2.47
N LYS A 70 -6.00 -12.05 2.76
CA LYS A 70 -4.58 -12.00 3.09
C LYS A 70 -3.76 -11.49 1.92
N VAL A 71 -3.00 -10.42 2.13
CA VAL A 71 -2.04 -9.93 1.16
C VAL A 71 -0.87 -10.91 1.08
N ILE A 72 -0.52 -11.33 -0.13
CA ILE A 72 0.55 -12.29 -0.42
C ILE A 72 1.72 -11.67 -1.19
N ASN A 73 1.48 -10.56 -1.90
CA ASN A 73 2.50 -9.80 -2.59
C ASN A 73 2.03 -8.37 -2.88
N THR A 74 2.99 -7.46 -3.07
CA THR A 74 2.77 -6.11 -3.62
C THR A 74 3.87 -5.82 -4.63
N GLU A 75 3.51 -5.22 -5.75
CA GLU A 75 4.47 -4.82 -6.79
C GLU A 75 4.04 -3.52 -7.48
N GLY A 76 4.93 -2.89 -8.23
CA GLY A 76 4.61 -1.69 -8.98
C GLY A 76 3.72 -2.02 -10.17
N ASP A 77 2.74 -1.16 -10.42
CA ASP A 77 1.83 -1.28 -11.56
C ASP A 77 2.53 -0.80 -12.85
N PRO A 78 2.79 -1.70 -13.82
CA PRO A 78 3.46 -1.32 -15.06
C PRO A 78 2.61 -0.43 -15.96
N ASP A 79 1.30 -0.43 -15.81
CA ASP A 79 0.38 0.37 -16.61
C ASP A 79 0.14 1.77 -16.00
N HIS A 80 0.64 2.00 -14.78
CA HIS A 80 0.48 3.29 -14.11
C HIS A 80 1.38 4.37 -14.73
N PRO A 81 0.84 5.53 -15.13
CA PRO A 81 1.56 6.53 -15.92
C PRO A 81 2.76 7.18 -15.19
N ILE A 82 2.75 7.20 -13.86
CA ILE A 82 3.79 7.88 -13.07
C ILE A 82 5.02 7.00 -12.88
N ASN A 83 4.85 5.77 -12.45
CA ASN A 83 5.97 4.91 -12.06
C ASN A 83 6.25 3.74 -13.01
N GLN A 84 5.31 3.41 -13.91
CA GLN A 84 5.48 2.35 -14.94
C GLN A 84 6.11 1.07 -14.36
N GLY A 85 5.63 0.61 -13.21
CA GLY A 85 6.11 -0.55 -12.49
C GLY A 85 7.32 -0.32 -11.59
N SER A 86 8.00 0.82 -11.67
CA SER A 86 9.16 1.14 -10.82
C SER A 86 8.72 1.56 -9.42
N LEU A 87 9.43 1.08 -8.39
CA LEU A 87 9.18 1.47 -7.00
C LEU A 87 10.50 1.84 -6.31
N CYS A 88 10.46 2.82 -5.43
CA CYS A 88 11.56 3.07 -4.49
C CYS A 88 11.58 1.99 -3.40
N ALA A 89 12.63 1.95 -2.59
CA ALA A 89 12.77 0.97 -1.51
C ALA A 89 11.58 0.92 -0.54
N LYS A 90 10.93 2.07 -0.26
CA LYS A 90 9.74 2.13 0.61
C LYS A 90 8.53 1.45 -0.04
N GLY A 91 8.22 1.77 -1.29
CA GLY A 91 7.13 1.13 -2.04
C GLY A 91 7.35 -0.36 -2.24
N ALA A 92 8.58 -0.78 -2.56
CA ALA A 92 8.95 -2.18 -2.71
C ALA A 92 8.84 -2.99 -1.39
N SER A 93 9.01 -2.34 -0.23
CA SER A 93 8.90 -2.97 1.09
C SER A 93 7.49 -2.93 1.69
N LEU A 94 6.49 -2.45 0.97
CA LEU A 94 5.13 -2.26 1.49
C LEU A 94 4.49 -3.56 1.99
N TYR A 95 4.79 -4.68 1.34
CA TYR A 95 4.34 -5.99 1.79
C TYR A 95 4.74 -6.28 3.25
N GLN A 96 5.99 -5.98 3.62
CA GLN A 96 6.49 -6.19 4.98
C GLN A 96 5.79 -5.25 5.99
N LEU A 97 5.49 -4.01 5.59
CA LEU A 97 4.71 -3.09 6.42
C LEU A 97 3.29 -3.63 6.70
N ILE A 98 2.63 -4.17 5.66
CA ILE A 98 1.26 -4.69 5.78
C ILE A 98 1.21 -5.95 6.64
N THR A 99 2.18 -6.85 6.49
CA THR A 99 2.21 -8.16 7.15
C THR A 99 2.99 -8.17 8.46
N GLY A 100 3.70 -7.07 8.78
CA GLY A 100 4.54 -6.96 9.97
C GLY A 100 3.76 -7.14 11.28
N GLU A 101 4.30 -7.90 12.20
CA GLU A 101 3.70 -8.15 13.52
C GLU A 101 3.57 -6.88 14.37
N GLY A 102 4.50 -5.94 14.20
CA GLY A 102 4.49 -4.65 14.90
C GLY A 102 3.45 -3.65 14.41
N ARG A 103 2.68 -3.98 13.35
CA ARG A 103 1.65 -3.09 12.83
C ARG A 103 0.49 -2.96 13.82
N MET A 104 0.23 -1.73 14.26
CA MET A 104 -0.95 -1.43 15.08
C MET A 104 -2.24 -1.65 14.29
N LYS A 105 -3.13 -2.47 14.82
CA LYS A 105 -4.44 -2.81 14.21
C LYS A 105 -5.62 -2.20 14.96
N LYS A 106 -5.36 -1.65 16.15
CA LYS A 106 -6.35 -1.01 17.01
C LYS A 106 -5.85 0.33 17.50
N PRO A 107 -6.76 1.29 17.74
CA PRO A 107 -6.39 2.56 18.33
C PRO A 107 -5.85 2.35 19.75
N LEU A 108 -4.87 3.17 20.11
CA LEU A 108 -4.32 3.23 21.46
C LEU A 108 -4.76 4.53 22.13
N TYR A 109 -5.29 4.43 23.31
CA TYR A 109 -5.67 5.58 24.14
C TYR A 109 -4.77 5.67 25.36
N ARG A 110 -4.29 6.89 25.65
CA ARG A 110 -3.60 7.22 26.89
C ARG A 110 -4.40 8.28 27.63
N ALA A 111 -4.83 7.93 28.85
CA ALA A 111 -5.54 8.86 29.69
C ALA A 111 -4.64 10.05 30.10
N PRO A 112 -5.20 11.24 30.38
CA PRO A 112 -4.42 12.36 30.95
C PRO A 112 -3.61 11.92 32.18
N TYR A 113 -2.35 12.33 32.21
CA TYR A 113 -1.39 12.01 33.28
C TYR A 113 -1.02 10.53 33.45
N SER A 114 -1.49 9.64 32.56
CA SER A 114 -1.11 8.23 32.53
C SER A 114 0.16 8.02 31.71
N ASP A 115 1.01 7.08 32.14
CA ASP A 115 2.17 6.59 31.41
C ASP A 115 1.85 5.36 30.52
N LYS A 116 0.62 4.81 30.65
CA LYS A 116 0.23 3.55 29.99
C LYS A 116 -0.72 3.80 28.82
N TRP A 117 -0.45 3.09 27.72
CA TRP A 117 -1.36 3.01 26.58
C TRP A 117 -2.31 1.83 26.75
N LYS A 118 -3.58 2.03 26.38
CA LYS A 118 -4.63 1.01 26.42
C LYS A 118 -5.23 0.87 25.02
N GLU A 119 -5.36 -0.36 24.53
CA GLU A 119 -6.14 -0.62 23.33
C GLU A 119 -7.62 -0.34 23.55
N ILE A 120 -8.24 0.33 22.59
CA ILE A 120 -9.68 0.62 22.56
C ILE A 120 -10.27 0.18 21.22
N SER A 121 -11.59 0.02 21.14
CA SER A 121 -12.25 -0.26 19.86
C SER A 121 -12.28 1.00 18.97
N TRP A 122 -12.42 0.82 17.67
CA TRP A 122 -12.59 1.89 16.71
C TRP A 122 -13.84 2.72 17.02
N ASP A 123 -14.96 2.10 17.41
CA ASP A 123 -16.20 2.81 17.75
C ASP A 123 -16.02 3.75 18.93
N VAL A 124 -15.33 3.31 19.96
CA VAL A 124 -15.00 4.16 21.12
C VAL A 124 -14.08 5.29 20.69
N ALA A 125 -13.02 5.01 19.92
CA ALA A 125 -12.07 6.03 19.47
C ALA A 125 -12.77 7.11 18.64
N LEU A 126 -13.53 6.71 17.61
CA LEU A 126 -14.22 7.63 16.71
C LEU A 126 -15.27 8.47 17.46
N THR A 127 -16.03 7.84 18.35
CA THR A 127 -17.04 8.54 19.16
C THR A 127 -16.41 9.60 20.05
N GLU A 128 -15.34 9.27 20.76
CA GLU A 128 -14.67 10.21 21.66
C GLU A 128 -13.94 11.34 20.91
N ILE A 129 -13.34 11.05 19.76
CA ILE A 129 -12.74 12.07 18.88
C ILE A 129 -13.83 13.01 18.37
N ALA A 130 -14.93 12.47 17.84
CA ALA A 130 -16.03 13.27 17.30
C ALA A 130 -16.64 14.19 18.38
N LYS A 131 -16.86 13.68 19.60
CA LYS A 131 -17.33 14.50 20.74
C LYS A 131 -16.38 15.66 21.05
N ARG A 132 -15.06 15.42 21.07
CA ARG A 132 -14.06 16.45 21.34
C ARG A 132 -13.99 17.50 20.24
N VAL A 133 -13.97 17.07 18.97
CA VAL A 133 -14.00 17.95 17.80
C VAL A 133 -15.26 18.83 17.85
N LYS A 134 -16.43 18.21 18.05
CA LYS A 134 -17.70 18.96 18.17
C LYS A 134 -17.65 19.96 19.31
N LYS A 135 -17.21 19.57 20.51
CA LYS A 135 -17.09 20.45 21.67
C LYS A 135 -16.18 21.64 21.41
N SER A 136 -15.00 21.41 20.80
CA SER A 136 -14.06 22.48 20.48
C SER A 136 -14.61 23.43 19.43
N ARG A 137 -15.26 22.88 18.39
CA ARG A 137 -15.92 23.69 17.37
C ARG A 137 -17.03 24.57 17.98
N ASP A 138 -17.94 23.95 18.71
CA ASP A 138 -19.12 24.69 19.26
C ASP A 138 -18.70 25.78 20.27
N ALA A 139 -17.61 25.56 21.01
CA ALA A 139 -17.08 26.54 21.95
C ALA A 139 -16.36 27.74 21.28
N SER A 140 -15.89 27.57 20.03
CA SER A 140 -15.08 28.60 19.37
C SER A 140 -15.65 29.05 18.02
N PHE A 141 -16.86 28.60 17.66
CA PHE A 141 -17.50 28.95 16.42
C PHE A 141 -17.94 30.40 16.38
N THR A 142 -17.56 31.11 15.34
CA THR A 142 -17.91 32.53 15.12
C THR A 142 -18.59 32.63 13.76
N ALA A 143 -19.89 32.94 13.77
CA ALA A 143 -20.66 33.10 12.54
C ALA A 143 -20.34 34.42 11.82
N LYS A 144 -20.16 35.51 12.58
CA LYS A 144 -19.85 36.85 12.06
C LYS A 144 -18.68 37.45 12.83
N ASN A 145 -17.84 38.20 12.13
CA ASN A 145 -16.75 38.99 12.76
C ASN A 145 -17.28 40.29 13.43
N GLY A 146 -16.38 41.03 14.08
CA GLY A 146 -16.71 42.31 14.74
C GLY A 146 -17.23 43.41 13.79
N GLN A 147 -17.10 43.21 12.47
CA GLN A 147 -17.58 44.11 11.41
C GLN A 147 -18.92 43.65 10.80
N GLY A 148 -19.55 42.59 11.35
CA GLY A 148 -20.80 42.03 10.85
C GLY A 148 -20.71 41.12 9.65
N GLN A 149 -19.52 40.88 9.11
CA GLN A 149 -19.31 40.00 7.96
C GLN A 149 -19.43 38.53 8.37
N VAL A 150 -20.06 37.70 7.53
CA VAL A 150 -20.18 36.25 7.73
C VAL A 150 -18.82 35.59 7.51
N VAL A 151 -18.28 34.93 8.54
CA VAL A 151 -16.96 34.27 8.49
C VAL A 151 -17.03 32.77 8.72
N ASN A 152 -18.07 32.25 9.39
CA ASN A 152 -18.31 30.83 9.67
C ASN A 152 -17.03 30.06 10.01
N ARG A 153 -16.27 30.51 11.02
CA ARG A 153 -14.96 29.96 11.37
C ARG A 153 -14.92 29.43 12.78
N THR A 154 -13.99 28.52 13.05
CA THR A 154 -13.60 28.13 14.40
C THR A 154 -12.09 28.33 14.58
N ASN A 155 -11.69 28.90 15.72
CA ASN A 155 -10.28 29.05 16.10
C ASN A 155 -9.83 27.98 17.12
N GLY A 156 -10.74 27.09 17.55
CA GLY A 156 -10.47 26.03 18.51
C GLY A 156 -9.90 24.76 17.92
N ILE A 157 -9.76 24.69 16.57
CA ILE A 157 -9.25 23.53 15.87
C ILE A 157 -8.22 23.99 14.85
N ALA A 158 -7.05 23.37 14.86
CA ALA A 158 -6.02 23.53 13.82
C ALA A 158 -5.66 22.16 13.26
N HIS A 159 -5.44 22.11 11.95
CA HIS A 159 -4.91 20.95 11.26
C HIS A 159 -3.61 21.33 10.57
N VAL A 160 -2.57 20.54 10.83
CA VAL A 160 -1.29 20.66 10.14
C VAL A 160 -1.15 19.42 9.27
N GLY A 161 -1.35 19.61 7.99
CA GLY A 161 -1.33 18.53 7.01
C GLY A 161 0.08 18.14 6.57
N SER A 162 0.19 17.00 5.92
CA SER A 162 1.41 16.43 5.40
C SER A 162 1.58 16.76 3.92
N ALA A 163 2.80 17.20 3.53
CA ALA A 163 3.19 17.31 2.13
C ALA A 163 3.37 15.95 1.42
N ALA A 164 3.15 14.85 2.14
CA ALA A 164 3.26 13.50 1.61
C ALA A 164 1.91 12.89 1.20
N LEU A 165 0.82 13.64 1.31
CA LEU A 165 -0.51 13.24 0.84
C LEU A 165 -0.71 13.62 -0.63
N ASP A 166 -1.51 12.84 -1.34
CA ASP A 166 -1.94 13.15 -2.69
C ASP A 166 -3.05 14.22 -2.68
N ASN A 167 -3.32 14.84 -3.83
CA ASN A 167 -4.30 15.93 -3.92
C ASN A 167 -5.74 15.43 -3.66
N GLU A 168 -5.99 14.15 -3.84
CA GLU A 168 -7.28 13.49 -3.68
C GLU A 168 -7.54 12.97 -2.25
N GLU A 169 -6.55 13.02 -1.37
CA GLU A 169 -6.63 12.64 0.04
C GLU A 169 -6.79 13.89 0.94
#